data_bd51f6a3fa4abf12d6e7c83bb133ecfd
#
_entry.id   bd51f6a3fa4abf12d6e7c83bb133ecfd
#
_cell.length_a   1.000
_cell.length_b   1.000
_cell.length_c   1.000
_cell.angle_alpha   90.00
_cell.angle_beta   90.00
_cell.angle_gamma   90.00
#
_symmetry.space_group_name_H-M   'P 1'
#
loop_
_entity.id
_entity.type
_entity.pdbx_description
1 polymer ?
#
loop_
_entity_poly.entity_id
_entity_poly.type
_entity_poly.pdbx_seq_one_letter_code
_entity_poly.pdbx_strand_id
1 'polypeptide(L)'
;MFMILRNVGKKLSRLEQMNVNSKNTVLESLIEKSDDKELVKNRFNRLLNSFVIPPVSIDPKGIIVKLEHILNTQEDNMKDEIQLMTKDLDDVEISILMNLVEVSLGINLMYKYIRHFYISGKKTGNMMIIAQIQMILPQIMEQAEAYNAAIPSLKSKKPIGDGIGPLVASKLSGESESKEVVRDTILNEITIENRNAFIIKAKGPGGNVGKPGEAIKKVVEDKKDISLIITIDAALKLEGEDTGEVAEGIGAAIGGPGIERYKIEEIATNNKIKYLAIVTKMSEKEAITEMKTEIEKSAEILLTKVKETIKQHSKDNQNIIIAGIGNTLGVK
;
A
#
# COMPACT_ATOMS: atom_id res chain seq x y z
N MET A 1 24.88 18.47 -24.29
CA MET A 1 25.45 17.19 -23.86
C MET A 1 26.05 17.25 -22.46
N PHE A 2 27.11 17.99 -22.22
CA PHE A 2 27.81 18.06 -20.93
C PHE A 2 26.90 18.51 -19.77
N MET A 3 26.02 19.50 -19.97
CA MET A 3 25.06 19.96 -18.96
C MET A 3 24.04 18.88 -18.55
N ILE A 4 23.53 18.10 -19.49
CA ILE A 4 22.59 17.00 -19.23
C ILE A 4 23.24 15.93 -18.37
N LEU A 5 24.43 15.46 -18.80
CA LEU A 5 25.19 14.47 -18.03
C LEU A 5 25.53 14.95 -16.62
N ARG A 6 25.89 16.24 -16.47
CA ARG A 6 26.15 16.84 -15.16
C ARG A 6 24.91 16.90 -14.27
N ASN A 7 23.74 17.23 -14.86
CA ASN A 7 22.46 17.29 -14.12
C ASN A 7 22.04 15.89 -13.66
N VAL A 8 22.03 14.92 -14.58
CA VAL A 8 21.72 13.51 -14.25
C VAL A 8 22.69 12.98 -13.20
N GLY A 9 23.99 13.24 -13.33
CA GLY A 9 25.00 12.85 -12.36
C GLY A 9 24.77 13.41 -10.95
N LYS A 10 24.37 14.68 -10.83
CA LYS A 10 24.04 15.29 -9.52
C LYS A 10 22.85 14.61 -8.86
N LYS A 11 21.77 14.36 -9.63
CA LYS A 11 20.58 13.67 -9.12
C LYS A 11 20.87 12.22 -8.75
N LEU A 12 21.70 11.53 -9.55
CA LEU A 12 22.17 10.18 -9.22
C LEU A 12 22.94 10.15 -7.90
N SER A 13 23.85 11.11 -7.66
CA SER A 13 24.58 11.19 -6.39
C SER A 13 23.64 11.43 -5.20
N ARG A 14 22.59 12.25 -5.36
CA ARG A 14 21.56 12.43 -4.33
C ARG A 14 20.78 11.14 -4.06
N LEU A 15 20.41 10.42 -5.12
CA LEU A 15 19.73 9.12 -5.01
C LEU A 15 20.63 8.07 -4.34
N GLU A 16 21.94 8.09 -4.60
CA GLU A 16 22.92 7.25 -3.94
C GLU A 16 22.98 7.53 -2.43
N GLN A 17 22.99 8.79 -2.03
CA GLN A 17 22.97 9.17 -0.61
C GLN A 17 21.70 8.68 0.08
N MET A 18 20.52 8.87 -0.54
CA MET A 18 19.25 8.34 -0.01
C MET A 18 19.30 6.80 0.12
N ASN A 19 19.84 6.10 -0.87
CA ASN A 19 20.00 4.65 -0.83
C ASN A 19 20.92 4.19 0.32
N VAL A 20 22.06 4.85 0.51
CA VAL A 20 22.98 4.52 1.62
C VAL A 20 22.34 4.81 2.96
N ASN A 21 21.71 5.98 3.11
CA ASN A 21 21.06 6.38 4.37
C ASN A 21 19.89 5.43 4.73
N SER A 22 19.02 5.11 3.78
CA SER A 22 17.90 4.20 4.01
C SER A 22 18.37 2.82 4.45
N LYS A 23 19.40 2.26 3.79
CA LYS A 23 19.99 0.97 4.16
C LYS A 23 20.57 0.99 5.57
N ASN A 24 21.31 2.02 5.91
CA ASN A 24 21.91 2.12 7.24
C ASN A 24 20.83 2.23 8.32
N THR A 25 19.83 3.10 8.13
CA THR A 25 18.75 3.29 9.09
C THR A 25 17.92 2.03 9.29
N VAL A 26 17.59 1.30 8.21
CA VAL A 26 16.84 0.05 8.30
C VAL A 26 17.67 -1.06 8.92
N LEU A 27 18.96 -1.16 8.53
CA LEU A 27 19.90 -2.12 9.13
C LEU A 27 20.06 -1.88 10.65
N GLU A 28 20.21 -0.64 11.08
CA GLU A 28 20.25 -0.27 12.50
C GLU A 28 18.98 -0.70 13.22
N SER A 29 17.79 -0.45 12.65
CA SER A 29 16.52 -0.86 13.24
C SER A 29 16.39 -2.38 13.39
N LEU A 30 16.92 -3.15 12.45
CA LEU A 30 16.97 -4.62 12.52
C LEU A 30 17.99 -5.10 13.58
N ILE A 31 19.17 -4.47 13.65
CA ILE A 31 20.23 -4.80 14.62
C ILE A 31 19.78 -4.52 16.05
N GLU A 32 19.03 -3.45 16.29
CA GLU A 32 18.46 -3.12 17.62
C GLU A 32 17.54 -4.24 18.15
N LYS A 33 17.00 -5.07 17.28
CA LYS A 33 16.07 -6.17 17.61
C LYS A 33 16.74 -7.56 17.53
N SER A 34 18.06 -7.63 17.43
CA SER A 34 18.81 -8.88 17.22
C SER A 34 20.04 -8.95 18.12
N ASP A 35 20.48 -10.18 18.43
CA ASP A 35 21.76 -10.40 19.12
C ASP A 35 22.93 -10.66 18.16
N ASP A 36 22.63 -11.03 16.91
CA ASP A 36 23.64 -11.36 15.91
C ASP A 36 23.67 -10.34 14.78
N LYS A 37 24.53 -9.34 14.93
CA LYS A 37 24.70 -8.26 13.96
C LYS A 37 25.19 -8.74 12.59
N GLU A 38 26.05 -9.76 12.55
CA GLU A 38 26.58 -10.28 11.29
C GLU A 38 25.52 -11.09 10.54
N LEU A 39 24.71 -11.88 11.24
CA LEU A 39 23.57 -12.57 10.66
C LEU A 39 22.60 -11.57 10.01
N VAL A 40 22.21 -10.51 10.74
CA VAL A 40 21.31 -9.47 10.24
C VAL A 40 21.86 -8.80 8.99
N LYS A 41 23.13 -8.40 9.01
CA LYS A 41 23.79 -7.75 7.87
C LYS A 41 23.80 -8.65 6.63
N ASN A 42 24.12 -9.92 6.79
CA ASN A 42 24.19 -10.88 5.70
C ASN A 42 22.81 -11.14 5.11
N ARG A 43 21.77 -11.35 5.95
CA ARG A 43 20.40 -11.60 5.50
C ARG A 43 19.76 -10.36 4.89
N PHE A 44 19.95 -9.19 5.47
CA PHE A 44 19.45 -7.93 4.90
C PHE A 44 20.07 -7.65 3.53
N ASN A 45 21.41 -7.87 3.37
CA ASN A 45 22.04 -7.74 2.06
C ASN A 45 21.50 -8.75 1.04
N ARG A 46 21.13 -9.96 1.47
CA ARG A 46 20.47 -10.94 0.60
C ARG A 46 19.10 -10.45 0.15
N LEU A 47 18.27 -9.91 1.05
CA LEU A 47 16.98 -9.29 0.71
C LEU A 47 17.16 -8.15 -0.29
N LEU A 48 18.11 -7.24 -0.07
CA LEU A 48 18.40 -6.12 -0.99
C LEU A 48 18.81 -6.54 -2.41
N ASN A 49 19.21 -7.78 -2.59
CA ASN A 49 19.58 -8.36 -3.88
C ASN A 49 18.59 -9.41 -4.39
N SER A 50 17.51 -9.69 -3.64
CA SER A 50 16.44 -10.56 -4.11
C SER A 50 15.65 -9.89 -5.26
N PHE A 51 15.06 -10.71 -6.10
CA PHE A 51 14.21 -10.25 -7.20
C PHE A 51 13.06 -11.24 -7.41
N VAL A 52 11.99 -10.74 -7.99
CA VAL A 52 10.81 -11.54 -8.35
C VAL A 52 10.78 -11.73 -9.85
N ILE A 53 10.56 -12.96 -10.29
CA ILE A 53 10.35 -13.27 -11.70
C ILE A 53 8.84 -13.28 -11.94
N PRO A 54 8.31 -12.33 -12.74
CA PRO A 54 6.89 -12.30 -13.01
C PRO A 54 6.44 -13.58 -13.75
N PRO A 55 5.17 -13.99 -13.60
CA PRO A 55 4.65 -15.16 -14.28
C PRO A 55 4.61 -14.96 -15.80
N VAL A 56 4.64 -16.07 -16.55
CA VAL A 56 4.58 -16.05 -18.02
C VAL A 56 3.24 -15.47 -18.47
N SER A 57 3.28 -14.48 -19.36
CA SER A 57 2.09 -13.76 -19.86
C SER A 57 1.25 -14.50 -20.89
N ILE A 58 1.67 -15.70 -21.30
CA ILE A 58 1.00 -16.50 -22.36
C ILE A 58 -0.34 -17.12 -21.89
N ASP A 59 -0.57 -17.19 -20.57
CA ASP A 59 -1.80 -17.73 -19.99
C ASP A 59 -2.65 -16.60 -19.37
N PRO A 60 -3.52 -15.96 -20.17
CA PRO A 60 -4.32 -14.83 -19.65
C PRO A 60 -5.31 -15.22 -18.54
N LYS A 61 -5.77 -16.48 -18.52
CA LYS A 61 -6.72 -16.95 -17.51
C LYS A 61 -6.07 -17.28 -16.16
N GLY A 62 -4.83 -17.78 -16.19
CA GLY A 62 -4.11 -18.20 -14.98
C GLY A 62 -3.16 -17.15 -14.42
N ILE A 63 -2.90 -16.06 -15.13
CA ILE A 63 -1.87 -15.09 -14.76
C ILE A 63 -2.12 -14.44 -13.39
N ILE A 64 -3.39 -14.15 -13.06
CA ILE A 64 -3.74 -13.50 -11.79
C ILE A 64 -3.45 -14.42 -10.61
N VAL A 65 -3.86 -15.69 -10.70
CA VAL A 65 -3.61 -16.68 -9.63
C VAL A 65 -2.11 -16.93 -9.45
N LYS A 66 -1.35 -16.99 -10.54
CA LYS A 66 0.11 -17.17 -10.51
C LYS A 66 0.80 -15.94 -9.92
N LEU A 67 0.36 -14.74 -10.29
CA LEU A 67 0.89 -13.49 -9.74
C LEU A 67 0.59 -13.39 -8.25
N GLU A 68 -0.62 -13.71 -7.82
CA GLU A 68 -1.01 -13.76 -6.41
C GLU A 68 -0.11 -14.72 -5.61
N HIS A 69 0.09 -15.93 -6.13
CA HIS A 69 0.96 -16.91 -5.48
C HIS A 69 2.41 -16.39 -5.33
N ILE A 70 2.94 -15.76 -6.36
CA ILE A 70 4.31 -15.20 -6.32
C ILE A 70 4.39 -14.06 -5.29
N LEU A 71 3.41 -13.15 -5.26
CA LEU A 71 3.42 -12.03 -4.30
C LEU A 71 3.25 -12.52 -2.86
N ASN A 72 2.35 -13.48 -2.61
CA ASN A 72 2.20 -14.08 -1.30
C ASN A 72 3.49 -14.80 -0.86
N THR A 73 4.15 -15.52 -1.77
CA THR A 73 5.43 -16.18 -1.48
C THR A 73 6.53 -15.15 -1.17
N GLN A 74 6.55 -14.01 -1.87
CA GLN A 74 7.51 -12.93 -1.58
C GLN A 74 7.27 -12.33 -0.20
N GLU A 75 6.01 -12.07 0.14
CA GLU A 75 5.59 -11.54 1.45
C GLU A 75 5.98 -12.50 2.58
N ASP A 76 5.67 -13.80 2.42
CA ASP A 76 6.02 -14.85 3.39
C ASP A 76 7.54 -14.96 3.57
N ASN A 77 8.29 -15.02 2.48
CA ASN A 77 9.75 -15.05 2.53
C ASN A 77 10.35 -13.82 3.23
N MET A 78 9.77 -12.64 3.04
CA MET A 78 10.23 -11.43 3.73
C MET A 78 9.93 -11.50 5.23
N LYS A 79 8.73 -11.96 5.60
CA LYS A 79 8.34 -12.17 7.01
C LYS A 79 9.28 -13.17 7.69
N ASP A 80 9.52 -14.31 7.06
CA ASP A 80 10.43 -15.37 7.57
C ASP A 80 11.86 -14.85 7.74
N GLU A 81 12.38 -14.11 6.76
CA GLU A 81 13.73 -13.53 6.86
C GLU A 81 13.84 -12.52 8.02
N ILE A 82 12.81 -11.71 8.25
CA ILE A 82 12.79 -10.77 9.39
C ILE A 82 12.72 -11.53 10.71
N GLN A 83 11.86 -12.55 10.82
CA GLN A 83 11.78 -13.39 12.02
C GLN A 83 13.11 -14.12 12.31
N LEU A 84 13.83 -14.56 11.28
CA LEU A 84 15.16 -15.17 11.43
C LEU A 84 16.26 -14.17 11.82
N MET A 85 16.06 -12.87 11.54
CA MET A 85 17.00 -11.81 11.90
C MET A 85 16.74 -11.23 13.30
N THR A 86 15.53 -11.36 13.81
CA THR A 86 15.06 -10.67 15.03
C THR A 86 14.62 -11.68 16.08
N LYS A 87 14.47 -11.22 17.33
CA LYS A 87 14.01 -12.05 18.45
C LYS A 87 12.60 -11.71 18.86
N ASP A 88 11.76 -12.73 19.01
CA ASP A 88 10.44 -12.71 19.69
C ASP A 88 9.63 -11.41 19.52
N LEU A 89 9.58 -10.91 18.27
CA LEU A 89 8.78 -9.74 17.94
C LEU A 89 7.32 -10.13 17.73
N ASP A 90 6.43 -9.23 18.12
CA ASP A 90 5.01 -9.37 17.79
C ASP A 90 4.76 -9.05 16.28
N ASP A 91 3.59 -9.44 15.78
CA ASP A 91 3.22 -9.24 14.39
C ASP A 91 3.22 -7.75 13.98
N VAL A 92 2.95 -6.83 14.92
CA VAL A 92 2.97 -5.38 14.66
C VAL A 92 4.40 -4.91 14.38
N GLU A 93 5.36 -5.32 15.19
CA GLU A 93 6.76 -4.96 14.99
C GLU A 93 7.34 -5.58 13.72
N ILE A 94 6.99 -6.84 13.43
CA ILE A 94 7.37 -7.53 12.19
C ILE A 94 6.84 -6.76 10.98
N SER A 95 5.56 -6.39 10.97
CA SER A 95 4.97 -5.65 9.83
C SER A 95 5.62 -4.28 9.60
N ILE A 96 5.99 -3.58 10.67
CA ILE A 96 6.73 -2.30 10.57
C ILE A 96 8.12 -2.51 9.97
N LEU A 97 8.84 -3.54 10.40
CA LEU A 97 10.15 -3.87 9.84
C LEU A 97 10.05 -4.29 8.37
N MET A 98 8.98 -5.03 7.98
CA MET A 98 8.69 -5.34 6.58
C MET A 98 8.54 -4.07 5.76
N ASN A 99 7.71 -3.12 6.18
CA ASN A 99 7.52 -1.84 5.49
C ASN A 99 8.84 -1.05 5.39
N LEU A 100 9.66 -1.03 6.43
CA LEU A 100 10.98 -0.37 6.39
C LEU A 100 11.92 -1.04 5.38
N VAL A 101 11.95 -2.37 5.33
CA VAL A 101 12.74 -3.14 4.34
C VAL A 101 12.25 -2.85 2.93
N GLU A 102 10.94 -2.83 2.69
CA GLU A 102 10.33 -2.53 1.38
C GLU A 102 10.70 -1.13 0.88
N VAL A 103 10.63 -0.13 1.74
CA VAL A 103 11.08 1.23 1.41
C VAL A 103 12.56 1.24 0.98
N SER A 104 13.42 0.56 1.73
CA SER A 104 14.85 0.47 1.38
C SER A 104 15.10 -0.30 0.09
N LEU A 105 14.33 -1.38 -0.16
CA LEU A 105 14.35 -2.12 -1.44
C LEU A 105 13.95 -1.23 -2.61
N GLY A 106 12.89 -0.44 -2.46
CA GLY A 106 12.41 0.49 -3.49
C GLY A 106 13.45 1.53 -3.87
N ILE A 107 14.06 2.21 -2.88
CA ILE A 107 15.13 3.20 -3.11
C ILE A 107 16.36 2.53 -3.77
N ASN A 108 16.74 1.34 -3.30
CA ASN A 108 17.86 0.59 -3.86
C ASN A 108 17.62 0.21 -5.32
N LEU A 109 16.41 -0.19 -5.67
CA LEU A 109 16.02 -0.54 -7.03
C LEU A 109 16.09 0.68 -7.94
N MET A 110 15.48 1.80 -7.54
CA MET A 110 15.54 3.07 -8.28
C MET A 110 17.00 3.51 -8.52
N TYR A 111 17.84 3.45 -7.49
CA TYR A 111 19.26 3.77 -7.62
C TYR A 111 19.98 2.86 -8.63
N LYS A 112 19.78 1.53 -8.53
CA LYS A 112 20.42 0.55 -9.44
C LYS A 112 20.01 0.81 -10.89
N TYR A 113 18.72 1.07 -11.16
CA TYR A 113 18.22 1.34 -12.51
C TYR A 113 18.81 2.61 -13.10
N ILE A 114 18.72 3.73 -12.40
CA ILE A 114 19.25 5.02 -12.90
C ILE A 114 20.77 4.95 -13.09
N ARG A 115 21.48 4.33 -12.16
CA ARG A 115 22.94 4.12 -12.26
C ARG A 115 23.30 3.28 -13.48
N HIS A 116 22.58 2.18 -13.73
CA HIS A 116 22.82 1.31 -14.88
C HIS A 116 22.71 2.09 -16.19
N PHE A 117 21.61 2.76 -16.42
CA PHE A 117 21.39 3.51 -17.65
C PHE A 117 22.35 4.69 -17.81
N TYR A 118 22.68 5.38 -16.71
CA TYR A 118 23.66 6.47 -16.73
C TYR A 118 25.04 5.97 -17.16
N ILE A 119 25.51 4.86 -16.59
CA ILE A 119 26.79 4.25 -16.95
C ILE A 119 26.77 3.74 -18.39
N SER A 120 25.69 3.07 -18.79
CA SER A 120 25.52 2.55 -20.16
C SER A 120 25.56 3.67 -21.18
N GLY A 121 24.79 4.74 -20.97
CA GLY A 121 24.78 5.91 -21.85
C GLY A 121 26.15 6.59 -21.96
N LYS A 122 26.88 6.70 -20.84
CA LYS A 122 28.29 7.21 -20.86
C LYS A 122 29.23 6.31 -21.64
N LYS A 123 29.18 5.00 -21.44
CA LYS A 123 30.08 4.04 -22.11
C LYS A 123 29.86 3.98 -23.62
N THR A 124 28.61 4.00 -24.04
CA THR A 124 28.24 3.86 -25.45
C THR A 124 28.20 5.20 -26.20
N GLY A 125 28.30 6.32 -25.49
CA GLY A 125 28.08 7.65 -26.08
C GLY A 125 26.64 7.87 -26.56
N ASN A 126 25.71 6.97 -26.19
CA ASN A 126 24.32 7.06 -26.63
C ASN A 126 23.53 8.13 -25.86
N MET A 127 23.39 9.28 -26.49
CA MET A 127 22.69 10.43 -25.92
C MET A 127 21.20 10.21 -25.77
N MET A 128 20.59 9.31 -26.54
CA MET A 128 19.16 9.01 -26.41
C MET A 128 18.86 8.36 -25.05
N ILE A 129 19.69 7.44 -24.60
CA ILE A 129 19.56 6.83 -23.25
C ILE A 129 19.62 7.92 -22.16
N ILE A 130 20.59 8.85 -22.26
CA ILE A 130 20.74 9.92 -21.28
C ILE A 130 19.53 10.89 -21.30
N ALA A 131 19.01 11.20 -22.49
CA ALA A 131 17.81 12.04 -22.61
C ALA A 131 16.56 11.35 -22.03
N GLN A 132 16.38 10.06 -22.27
CA GLN A 132 15.27 9.28 -21.68
C GLN A 132 15.34 9.27 -20.15
N ILE A 133 16.54 9.05 -19.58
CA ILE A 133 16.69 9.13 -18.11
C ILE A 133 16.32 10.53 -17.62
N GLN A 134 16.76 11.59 -18.29
CA GLN A 134 16.47 12.96 -17.87
C GLN A 134 14.95 13.22 -17.82
N MET A 135 14.18 12.63 -18.72
CA MET A 135 12.71 12.79 -18.75
C MET A 135 12.02 12.12 -17.54
N ILE A 136 12.45 10.93 -17.16
CA ILE A 136 11.80 10.17 -16.06
C ILE A 136 12.38 10.50 -14.68
N LEU A 137 13.58 11.10 -14.64
CA LEU A 137 14.33 11.33 -13.41
C LEU A 137 13.61 12.23 -12.38
N PRO A 138 12.84 13.28 -12.75
CA PRO A 138 12.06 14.04 -11.78
C PRO A 138 11.09 13.18 -11.00
N GLN A 139 10.30 12.35 -11.68
CA GLN A 139 9.34 11.43 -11.04
C GLN A 139 10.02 10.39 -10.15
N ILE A 140 11.12 9.79 -10.61
CA ILE A 140 11.91 8.84 -9.80
C ILE A 140 12.48 9.51 -8.55
N MET A 141 12.94 10.77 -8.66
CA MET A 141 13.47 11.51 -7.51
C MET A 141 12.37 11.84 -6.51
N GLU A 142 11.19 12.24 -6.97
CA GLU A 142 10.02 12.50 -6.12
C GLU A 142 9.62 11.24 -5.34
N GLN A 143 9.53 10.10 -6.02
CA GLN A 143 9.23 8.81 -5.40
C GLN A 143 10.30 8.38 -4.39
N ALA A 144 11.58 8.53 -4.72
CA ALA A 144 12.67 8.22 -3.80
C ALA A 144 12.67 9.14 -2.56
N GLU A 145 12.34 10.41 -2.73
CA GLU A 145 12.20 11.37 -1.64
C GLU A 145 10.98 11.05 -0.76
N ALA A 146 9.87 10.62 -1.36
CA ALA A 146 8.70 10.15 -0.63
C ALA A 146 9.05 8.91 0.23
N TYR A 147 9.69 7.91 -0.35
CA TYR A 147 10.15 6.71 0.36
C TYR A 147 11.12 7.05 1.49
N ASN A 148 12.10 7.92 1.23
CA ASN A 148 13.03 8.34 2.27
C ASN A 148 12.33 9.08 3.43
N ALA A 149 11.29 9.87 3.12
CA ALA A 149 10.47 10.57 4.12
C ALA A 149 9.53 9.63 4.90
N ALA A 150 9.19 8.46 4.35
CA ALA A 150 8.36 7.46 5.04
C ALA A 150 9.09 6.78 6.21
N ILE A 151 10.43 6.65 6.16
CA ILE A 151 11.20 5.92 7.17
C ILE A 151 10.92 6.42 8.61
N PRO A 152 11.04 7.73 8.94
CA PRO A 152 10.72 8.21 10.28
C PRO A 152 9.24 8.01 10.64
N SER A 153 8.32 8.14 9.70
CA SER A 153 6.89 7.94 9.92
C SER A 153 6.59 6.48 10.30
N LEU A 154 7.17 5.52 9.58
CA LEU A 154 7.05 4.09 9.88
C LEU A 154 7.62 3.76 11.27
N LYS A 155 8.76 4.33 11.65
CA LYS A 155 9.37 4.14 12.98
C LYS A 155 8.53 4.75 14.11
N SER A 156 7.80 5.84 13.84
CA SER A 156 6.98 6.52 14.85
C SER A 156 5.69 5.79 15.22
N LYS A 157 5.30 4.76 14.43
CA LYS A 157 4.06 3.99 14.60
C LYS A 157 2.79 4.85 14.58
N LYS A 158 2.85 6.03 13.94
CA LYS A 158 1.71 6.91 13.78
C LYS A 158 0.98 6.63 12.46
N PRO A 159 -0.33 6.92 12.40
CA PRO A 159 -1.07 6.76 11.15
C PRO A 159 -0.41 7.50 9.99
N ILE A 160 -0.34 6.86 8.84
CA ILE A 160 0.10 7.45 7.56
C ILE A 160 -1.12 7.80 6.71
N GLY A 161 -0.94 8.67 5.69
CA GLY A 161 -2.06 9.15 4.88
C GLY A 161 -2.88 8.04 4.25
N ASP A 162 -2.22 6.97 3.76
CA ASP A 162 -2.86 5.77 3.21
C ASP A 162 -3.80 5.05 4.20
N GLY A 163 -3.61 5.28 5.50
CA GLY A 163 -4.48 4.74 6.54
C GLY A 163 -5.87 5.37 6.65
N ILE A 164 -6.23 6.31 5.77
CA ILE A 164 -7.54 7.01 5.83
C ILE A 164 -8.72 6.04 5.67
N GLY A 165 -8.65 5.07 4.75
CA GLY A 165 -9.69 4.07 4.55
C GLY A 165 -9.91 3.20 5.80
N PRO A 166 -8.86 2.53 6.34
CA PRO A 166 -8.93 1.82 7.62
C PRO A 166 -9.40 2.68 8.79
N LEU A 167 -8.98 3.95 8.87
CA LEU A 167 -9.42 4.87 9.92
C LEU A 167 -10.93 5.11 9.89
N VAL A 168 -11.50 5.34 8.70
CA VAL A 168 -12.95 5.51 8.53
C VAL A 168 -13.68 4.21 8.84
N ALA A 169 -13.19 3.06 8.37
CA ALA A 169 -13.77 1.76 8.70
C ALA A 169 -13.75 1.50 10.21
N SER A 170 -12.66 1.82 10.91
CA SER A 170 -12.54 1.72 12.37
C SER A 170 -13.56 2.63 13.09
N LYS A 171 -13.72 3.89 12.65
CA LYS A 171 -14.71 4.82 13.20
C LYS A 171 -16.16 4.32 12.97
N LEU A 172 -16.44 3.71 11.81
CA LEU A 172 -17.77 3.11 11.52
C LEU A 172 -18.03 1.89 12.41
N SER A 173 -17.05 1.04 12.62
CA SER A 173 -17.16 -0.18 13.44
C SER A 173 -17.35 0.14 14.93
N GLY A 174 -16.79 1.24 15.43
CA GLY A 174 -16.84 1.59 16.86
C GLY A 174 -16.26 0.48 17.73
N GLU A 175 -16.99 0.09 18.77
CA GLU A 175 -16.62 -0.97 19.73
C GLU A 175 -17.17 -2.35 19.35
N SER A 176 -17.66 -2.54 18.11
CA SER A 176 -18.19 -3.84 17.67
C SER A 176 -17.09 -4.91 17.64
N GLU A 177 -17.49 -6.15 17.87
CA GLU A 177 -16.56 -7.29 17.83
C GLU A 177 -15.97 -7.49 16.44
N SER A 178 -14.65 -7.63 16.37
CA SER A 178 -13.90 -7.86 15.13
C SER A 178 -13.55 -9.34 15.00
N LYS A 179 -13.80 -9.93 13.83
CA LYS A 179 -13.41 -11.29 13.50
C LYS A 179 -12.44 -11.31 12.34
N GLU A 180 -11.30 -11.98 12.48
CA GLU A 180 -10.40 -12.22 11.34
C GLU A 180 -11.04 -13.21 10.38
N VAL A 181 -11.29 -12.79 9.13
CA VAL A 181 -11.98 -13.60 8.11
C VAL A 181 -11.04 -14.18 7.08
N VAL A 182 -9.98 -13.46 6.74
CA VAL A 182 -8.85 -13.91 5.92
C VAL A 182 -7.58 -13.33 6.53
N ARG A 183 -6.42 -13.75 6.06
CA ARG A 183 -5.11 -13.32 6.57
C ARG A 183 -5.04 -11.79 6.69
N ASP A 184 -4.68 -11.33 7.90
CA ASP A 184 -4.48 -9.90 8.23
C ASP A 184 -5.67 -9.00 7.86
N THR A 185 -6.90 -9.55 7.81
CA THR A 185 -8.11 -8.80 7.44
C THR A 185 -9.27 -9.15 8.36
N ILE A 186 -9.86 -8.13 8.95
CA ILE A 186 -10.96 -8.26 9.91
C ILE A 186 -12.29 -7.78 9.34
N LEU A 187 -13.35 -8.36 9.88
CA LEU A 187 -14.75 -8.06 9.61
C LEU A 187 -15.44 -7.66 10.90
N ASN A 188 -16.22 -6.58 10.84
CA ASN A 188 -17.18 -6.17 11.86
C ASN A 188 -18.59 -6.19 11.28
N GLU A 189 -19.57 -6.69 12.01
CA GLU A 189 -20.97 -6.72 11.61
C GLU A 189 -21.73 -5.67 12.46
N ILE A 190 -22.31 -4.66 11.80
CA ILE A 190 -23.01 -3.56 12.47
C ILE A 190 -24.27 -3.16 11.69
N THR A 191 -25.10 -2.32 12.27
CA THR A 191 -26.23 -1.69 11.58
C THR A 191 -25.91 -0.22 11.31
N ILE A 192 -25.98 0.21 10.05
CA ILE A 192 -25.82 1.61 9.63
C ILE A 192 -27.02 2.00 8.80
N GLU A 193 -27.67 3.12 9.13
CA GLU A 193 -28.80 3.66 8.36
C GLU A 193 -29.87 2.59 8.03
N ASN A 194 -30.20 1.74 9.00
CA ASN A 194 -31.13 0.59 8.91
C ASN A 194 -30.67 -0.51 7.90
N ARG A 195 -29.37 -0.63 7.57
CA ARG A 195 -28.79 -1.68 6.73
C ARG A 195 -27.88 -2.57 7.57
N ASN A 196 -27.80 -3.85 7.24
CA ASN A 196 -26.79 -4.73 7.81
C ASN A 196 -25.47 -4.47 7.10
N ALA A 197 -24.52 -3.86 7.76
CA ALA A 197 -23.24 -3.45 7.19
C ALA A 197 -22.11 -4.37 7.65
N PHE A 198 -21.38 -4.91 6.69
CA PHE A 198 -20.20 -5.72 6.85
C PHE A 198 -18.97 -4.84 6.60
N ILE A 199 -18.32 -4.39 7.69
CA ILE A 199 -17.17 -3.50 7.62
C ILE A 199 -15.89 -4.33 7.53
N ILE A 200 -15.12 -4.15 6.48
CA ILE A 200 -13.87 -4.87 6.21
C ILE A 200 -12.71 -3.88 6.26
N LYS A 201 -11.64 -4.24 6.95
CA LYS A 201 -10.35 -3.53 6.89
C LYS A 201 -9.20 -4.46 7.23
N ALA A 202 -7.98 -4.04 6.93
CA ALA A 202 -6.79 -4.73 7.39
C ALA A 202 -6.70 -4.69 8.93
N LYS A 203 -6.06 -5.71 9.51
CA LYS A 203 -5.82 -5.83 10.95
C LYS A 203 -4.71 -4.87 11.37
N GLY A 204 -5.05 -3.93 12.24
CA GLY A 204 -4.10 -2.99 12.83
C GLY A 204 -3.70 -3.35 14.27
N PRO A 205 -2.83 -2.56 14.90
CA PRO A 205 -2.23 -1.30 14.43
C PRO A 205 -0.89 -1.45 13.68
N GLY A 206 -0.56 -2.61 13.18
CA GLY A 206 0.62 -2.84 12.34
C GLY A 206 0.48 -2.24 10.94
N GLY A 207 1.58 -2.25 10.18
CA GLY A 207 1.62 -1.72 8.82
C GLY A 207 1.06 -2.69 7.77
N ASN A 208 -0.14 -3.24 7.99
CA ASN A 208 -0.77 -4.23 7.13
C ASN A 208 -1.72 -3.56 6.13
N VAL A 209 -1.85 -4.15 4.95
CA VAL A 209 -2.86 -3.77 3.94
C VAL A 209 -3.94 -4.84 3.78
N GLY A 210 -3.72 -6.04 4.33
CA GLY A 210 -4.64 -7.17 4.30
C GLY A 210 -4.98 -7.68 2.90
N LYS A 211 -6.06 -8.47 2.83
CA LYS A 211 -6.59 -9.07 1.59
C LYS A 211 -8.07 -8.69 1.42
N PRO A 212 -8.38 -7.40 1.18
CA PRO A 212 -9.77 -6.92 1.19
C PRO A 212 -10.63 -7.53 0.08
N GLY A 213 -10.08 -7.79 -1.10
CA GLY A 213 -10.82 -8.45 -2.19
C GLY A 213 -11.20 -9.88 -1.86
N GLU A 214 -10.28 -10.63 -1.23
CA GLU A 214 -10.56 -11.99 -0.76
C GLU A 214 -11.59 -12.00 0.38
N ALA A 215 -11.51 -11.03 1.31
CA ALA A 215 -12.48 -10.88 2.38
C ALA A 215 -13.88 -10.54 1.85
N ILE A 216 -13.98 -9.60 0.89
CA ILE A 216 -15.24 -9.25 0.23
C ILE A 216 -15.83 -10.48 -0.46
N LYS A 217 -15.02 -11.25 -1.21
CA LYS A 217 -15.46 -12.47 -1.86
C LYS A 217 -16.07 -13.44 -0.86
N LYS A 218 -15.37 -13.71 0.25
CA LYS A 218 -15.85 -14.60 1.31
C LYS A 218 -17.15 -14.12 1.94
N VAL A 219 -17.28 -12.83 2.23
CA VAL A 219 -18.52 -12.26 2.79
C VAL A 219 -19.70 -12.38 1.82
N VAL A 220 -19.48 -12.15 0.51
CA VAL A 220 -20.53 -12.31 -0.51
C VAL A 220 -20.99 -13.78 -0.62
N GLU A 221 -20.05 -14.74 -0.54
CA GLU A 221 -20.35 -16.18 -0.57
C GLU A 221 -21.11 -16.63 0.69
N ASP A 222 -20.74 -16.13 1.88
CA ASP A 222 -21.32 -16.52 3.17
C ASP A 222 -22.67 -15.86 3.45
N LYS A 223 -22.84 -14.58 3.12
CA LYS A 223 -23.99 -13.77 3.57
C LYS A 223 -25.12 -13.63 2.56
N LYS A 224 -24.92 -14.02 1.31
CA LYS A 224 -25.92 -13.89 0.19
C LYS A 224 -26.62 -12.51 0.16
N ASP A 225 -27.23 -12.16 -0.95
CA ASP A 225 -28.04 -10.94 -1.12
C ASP A 225 -27.34 -9.62 -0.72
N ILE A 226 -26.03 -9.52 -0.96
CA ILE A 226 -25.31 -8.24 -0.86
C ILE A 226 -25.79 -7.33 -1.99
N SER A 227 -26.27 -6.14 -1.63
CA SER A 227 -26.83 -5.17 -2.59
C SER A 227 -25.84 -4.09 -3.04
N LEU A 228 -24.84 -3.79 -2.20
CA LEU A 228 -23.89 -2.69 -2.40
C LEU A 228 -22.53 -3.02 -1.80
N ILE A 229 -21.47 -2.68 -2.52
CA ILE A 229 -20.09 -2.66 -2.02
C ILE A 229 -19.57 -1.22 -2.12
N ILE A 230 -19.02 -0.68 -1.03
CA ILE A 230 -18.37 0.64 -0.98
C ILE A 230 -16.91 0.40 -0.60
N THR A 231 -15.97 0.87 -1.40
CA THR A 231 -14.55 0.93 -1.05
C THR A 231 -14.16 2.35 -0.67
N ILE A 232 -13.37 2.49 0.41
CA ILE A 232 -12.83 3.77 0.89
C ILE A 232 -11.32 3.67 0.83
N ASP A 233 -10.65 4.55 0.09
CA ASP A 233 -9.20 4.48 -0.15
C ASP A 233 -8.59 5.88 -0.30
N ALA A 234 -7.27 5.95 -0.26
CA ALA A 234 -6.50 7.08 -0.72
C ALA A 234 -6.40 7.08 -2.27
N ALA A 235 -6.38 8.24 -2.88
CA ALA A 235 -6.14 8.38 -4.31
C ALA A 235 -5.12 9.49 -4.60
N LEU A 236 -4.33 9.32 -5.66
CA LEU A 236 -3.42 10.37 -6.09
C LEU A 236 -4.20 11.61 -6.54
N LYS A 237 -3.86 12.75 -5.98
CA LYS A 237 -4.35 14.03 -6.44
C LYS A 237 -3.64 14.47 -7.72
N LEU A 238 -4.34 15.16 -8.58
CA LEU A 238 -3.75 15.88 -9.71
C LEU A 238 -3.13 17.21 -9.25
N GLU A 239 -2.21 17.74 -10.05
CA GLU A 239 -1.72 19.09 -9.81
C GLU A 239 -2.87 20.10 -9.85
N GLY A 240 -2.97 20.93 -8.82
CA GLY A 240 -4.07 21.89 -8.65
C GLY A 240 -5.28 21.39 -7.85
N GLU A 241 -5.30 20.11 -7.45
CA GLU A 241 -6.28 19.59 -6.49
C GLU A 241 -5.78 19.70 -5.04
N ASP A 242 -6.70 19.85 -4.11
CA ASP A 242 -6.36 20.01 -2.70
C ASP A 242 -6.15 18.66 -2.00
N THR A 243 -5.18 18.62 -1.08
CA THR A 243 -5.00 17.47 -0.18
C THR A 243 -6.19 17.36 0.77
N GLY A 244 -6.75 16.15 0.91
CA GLY A 244 -7.94 15.90 1.73
C GLY A 244 -9.26 16.09 1.00
N GLU A 245 -9.25 16.50 -0.28
CA GLU A 245 -10.46 16.54 -1.11
C GLU A 245 -11.05 15.13 -1.25
N VAL A 246 -12.36 15.02 -1.09
CA VAL A 246 -13.09 13.75 -1.18
C VAL A 246 -13.81 13.66 -2.52
N ALA A 247 -13.65 12.54 -3.21
CA ALA A 247 -14.30 12.25 -4.49
C ALA A 247 -15.03 10.91 -4.45
N GLU A 248 -16.11 10.80 -5.22
CA GLU A 248 -16.89 9.56 -5.40
C GLU A 248 -16.72 9.05 -6.83
N GLY A 249 -16.73 7.75 -7.01
CA GLY A 249 -16.60 7.12 -8.31
C GLY A 249 -17.30 5.76 -8.41
N ILE A 250 -17.39 5.27 -9.64
CA ILE A 250 -17.88 3.92 -9.94
C ILE A 250 -16.67 3.01 -10.09
N GLY A 251 -16.69 1.87 -9.41
CA GLY A 251 -15.59 0.92 -9.45
C GLY A 251 -15.06 0.62 -8.05
N ALA A 252 -14.05 -0.23 -7.95
CA ALA A 252 -13.32 -0.49 -6.72
C ALA A 252 -12.04 0.37 -6.66
N ALA A 253 -11.95 1.25 -5.66
CA ALA A 253 -10.69 1.93 -5.37
C ALA A 253 -9.83 0.99 -4.52
N ILE A 254 -8.77 0.51 -5.12
CA ILE A 254 -7.70 -0.26 -4.47
C ILE A 254 -6.40 -0.03 -5.25
N GLY A 255 -5.37 0.35 -4.53
CA GLY A 255 -4.00 0.43 -5.04
C GLY A 255 -3.34 -0.94 -5.24
N GLY A 256 -2.04 -0.95 -5.53
CA GLY A 256 -1.23 -2.16 -5.65
C GLY A 256 -1.31 -2.86 -7.01
N PRO A 257 -0.91 -4.15 -7.08
CA PRO A 257 -0.75 -4.90 -8.33
C PRO A 257 -2.07 -5.32 -9.02
N GLY A 258 -3.23 -4.89 -8.52
CA GLY A 258 -4.53 -5.10 -9.15
C GLY A 258 -5.23 -6.42 -8.82
N ILE A 259 -4.62 -7.34 -8.10
CA ILE A 259 -5.20 -8.66 -7.78
C ILE A 259 -6.46 -8.51 -6.92
N GLU A 260 -6.36 -7.76 -5.84
CA GLU A 260 -7.48 -7.54 -4.92
C GLU A 260 -8.61 -6.78 -5.62
N ARG A 261 -8.26 -5.80 -6.45
CA ARG A 261 -9.24 -5.09 -7.29
C ARG A 261 -9.97 -6.03 -8.23
N TYR A 262 -9.24 -6.90 -8.93
CA TYR A 262 -9.83 -7.91 -9.82
C TYR A 262 -10.84 -8.80 -9.07
N LYS A 263 -10.50 -9.26 -7.86
CA LYS A 263 -11.40 -10.10 -7.05
C LYS A 263 -12.72 -9.40 -6.74
N ILE A 264 -12.66 -8.09 -6.38
CA ILE A 264 -13.87 -7.29 -6.11
C ILE A 264 -14.69 -7.12 -7.38
N GLU A 265 -14.06 -6.76 -8.50
CA GLU A 265 -14.72 -6.55 -9.78
C GLU A 265 -15.38 -7.85 -10.28
N GLU A 266 -14.69 -8.99 -10.17
CA GLU A 266 -15.19 -10.30 -10.55
C GLU A 266 -16.42 -10.70 -9.71
N ILE A 267 -16.32 -10.65 -8.37
CA ILE A 267 -17.43 -11.07 -7.50
C ILE A 267 -18.64 -10.13 -7.63
N ALA A 268 -18.40 -8.82 -7.75
CA ALA A 268 -19.47 -7.86 -7.94
C ALA A 268 -20.19 -8.05 -9.28
N THR A 269 -19.44 -8.29 -10.37
CA THR A 269 -20.00 -8.54 -11.70
C THR A 269 -20.79 -9.83 -11.74
N ASN A 270 -20.24 -10.94 -11.23
CA ASN A 270 -20.88 -12.25 -11.22
C ASN A 270 -22.19 -12.27 -10.43
N ASN A 271 -22.27 -11.51 -9.36
CA ASN A 271 -23.45 -11.40 -8.49
C ASN A 271 -24.32 -10.18 -8.80
N LYS A 272 -23.99 -9.37 -9.81
CA LYS A 272 -24.70 -8.13 -10.18
C LYS A 272 -24.81 -7.14 -9.03
N ILE A 273 -23.79 -7.09 -8.18
CA ILE A 273 -23.70 -6.19 -7.04
C ILE A 273 -23.21 -4.83 -7.52
N LYS A 274 -23.86 -3.75 -7.10
CA LYS A 274 -23.37 -2.39 -7.33
C LYS A 274 -22.13 -2.15 -6.47
N TYR A 275 -21.07 -1.59 -7.06
CA TYR A 275 -19.85 -1.24 -6.32
C TYR A 275 -19.39 0.17 -6.64
N LEU A 276 -19.04 0.91 -5.60
CA LEU A 276 -18.72 2.32 -5.61
C LEU A 276 -17.44 2.57 -4.82
N ALA A 277 -16.75 3.63 -5.16
CA ALA A 277 -15.55 4.08 -4.47
C ALA A 277 -15.74 5.48 -3.90
N ILE A 278 -15.25 5.72 -2.70
CA ILE A 278 -15.12 7.04 -2.10
C ILE A 278 -13.65 7.20 -1.73
N VAL A 279 -13.00 8.25 -2.24
CA VAL A 279 -11.56 8.40 -2.08
C VAL A 279 -11.20 9.76 -1.50
N THR A 280 -10.08 9.80 -0.76
CA THR A 280 -9.44 11.04 -0.33
C THR A 280 -8.21 11.30 -1.17
N LYS A 281 -8.14 12.47 -1.78
CA LYS A 281 -7.03 12.87 -2.65
C LYS A 281 -5.82 13.31 -1.85
N MET A 282 -4.64 12.81 -2.23
CA MET A 282 -3.35 13.15 -1.62
C MET A 282 -2.19 12.85 -2.57
N SER A 283 -1.02 13.44 -2.32
CA SER A 283 0.20 13.07 -3.06
C SER A 283 0.75 11.72 -2.59
N GLU A 284 1.60 11.07 -3.42
CA GLU A 284 2.27 9.83 -3.05
C GLU A 284 3.06 9.97 -1.74
N LYS A 285 3.76 11.10 -1.56
CA LYS A 285 4.49 11.38 -0.32
C LYS A 285 3.57 11.48 0.89
N GLU A 286 2.41 12.14 0.75
CA GLU A 286 1.44 12.27 1.84
C GLU A 286 0.82 10.92 2.21
N ALA A 287 0.62 10.04 1.24
CA ALA A 287 0.07 8.70 1.48
C ALA A 287 0.97 7.87 2.41
N ILE A 288 2.29 7.95 2.25
CA ILE A 288 3.24 7.09 2.98
C ILE A 288 3.98 7.79 4.15
N THR A 289 3.66 9.04 4.44
CA THR A 289 4.18 9.78 5.61
C THR A 289 3.10 9.97 6.67
N GLU A 290 3.48 10.46 7.86
CA GLU A 290 2.53 10.76 8.94
C GLU A 290 1.32 11.53 8.42
N MET A 291 0.12 11.05 8.74
CA MET A 291 -1.15 11.58 8.25
C MET A 291 -1.27 13.07 8.57
N LYS A 292 -1.47 13.87 7.53
CA LYS A 292 -1.70 15.31 7.69
C LYS A 292 -3.07 15.60 8.26
N THR A 293 -3.20 16.74 8.93
CA THR A 293 -4.46 17.21 9.51
C THR A 293 -5.59 17.34 8.47
N GLU A 294 -5.27 17.74 7.24
CA GLU A 294 -6.25 17.86 6.15
C GLU A 294 -6.82 16.49 5.78
N ILE A 295 -5.97 15.45 5.72
CA ILE A 295 -6.39 14.07 5.46
C ILE A 295 -7.19 13.53 6.63
N GLU A 296 -6.74 13.75 7.87
CA GLU A 296 -7.46 13.30 9.06
C GLU A 296 -8.88 13.93 9.15
N LYS A 297 -9.00 15.23 8.86
CA LYS A 297 -10.29 15.94 8.82
C LYS A 297 -11.21 15.40 7.72
N SER A 298 -10.66 14.90 6.60
CA SER A 298 -11.49 14.31 5.55
C SER A 298 -12.24 13.05 6.03
N ALA A 299 -11.81 12.41 7.12
CA ALA A 299 -12.51 11.26 7.69
C ALA A 299 -13.97 11.57 8.04
N GLU A 300 -14.27 12.76 8.56
CA GLU A 300 -15.65 13.15 8.90
C GLU A 300 -16.49 13.38 7.63
N ILE A 301 -15.87 13.92 6.58
CA ILE A 301 -16.52 14.08 5.27
C ILE A 301 -16.80 12.69 4.68
N LEU A 302 -15.83 11.77 4.74
CA LEU A 302 -15.97 10.40 4.28
C LEU A 302 -17.11 9.67 5.02
N LEU A 303 -17.19 9.78 6.34
CA LEU A 303 -18.27 9.20 7.14
C LEU A 303 -19.65 9.68 6.69
N THR A 304 -19.77 10.98 6.42
CA THR A 304 -21.03 11.59 5.92
C THR A 304 -21.35 11.06 4.52
N LYS A 305 -20.37 11.04 3.64
CA LYS A 305 -20.52 10.54 2.26
C LYS A 305 -20.89 9.06 2.20
N VAL A 306 -20.28 8.22 3.02
CA VAL A 306 -20.64 6.80 3.14
C VAL A 306 -22.12 6.64 3.50
N LYS A 307 -22.62 7.40 4.50
CA LYS A 307 -24.03 7.34 4.90
C LYS A 307 -24.97 7.83 3.80
N GLU A 308 -24.62 8.90 3.09
CA GLU A 308 -25.38 9.41 1.94
C GLU A 308 -25.43 8.35 0.82
N THR A 309 -24.29 7.77 0.47
CA THR A 309 -24.17 6.72 -0.56
C THR A 309 -24.99 5.49 -0.22
N ILE A 310 -24.98 5.05 1.05
CA ILE A 310 -25.83 3.96 1.54
C ILE A 310 -27.32 4.27 1.30
N LYS A 311 -27.79 5.45 1.71
CA LYS A 311 -29.18 5.87 1.53
C LYS A 311 -29.62 5.95 0.07
N GLN A 312 -28.73 6.43 -0.80
CA GLN A 312 -29.02 6.60 -2.23
C GLN A 312 -29.02 5.27 -3.01
N HIS A 313 -28.22 4.29 -2.57
CA HIS A 313 -27.90 3.10 -3.38
C HIS A 313 -28.33 1.78 -2.75
N SER A 314 -28.95 1.81 -1.57
CA SER A 314 -29.51 0.61 -0.92
C SER A 314 -30.83 0.91 -0.22
N LYS A 315 -31.62 -0.14 0.04
CA LYS A 315 -32.90 -0.06 0.77
C LYS A 315 -32.72 -0.54 2.21
N ASP A 316 -33.65 -0.18 3.08
CA ASP A 316 -33.65 -0.66 4.47
C ASP A 316 -33.64 -2.19 4.54
N ASN A 317 -32.97 -2.73 5.55
CA ASN A 317 -32.76 -4.16 5.81
C ASN A 317 -31.94 -4.91 4.76
N GLN A 318 -31.30 -4.22 3.79
CA GLN A 318 -30.38 -4.86 2.87
C GLN A 318 -28.99 -5.06 3.49
N ASN A 319 -28.28 -6.06 2.96
CA ASN A 319 -26.89 -6.34 3.29
C ASN A 319 -25.96 -5.50 2.40
N ILE A 320 -25.00 -4.83 3.02
CA ILE A 320 -24.00 -3.99 2.33
C ILE A 320 -22.61 -4.28 2.86
N ILE A 321 -21.59 -4.10 2.02
CA ILE A 321 -20.18 -4.21 2.41
C ILE A 321 -19.54 -2.82 2.32
N ILE A 322 -18.75 -2.47 3.34
CA ILE A 322 -17.92 -1.27 3.35
C ILE A 322 -16.49 -1.70 3.64
N ALA A 323 -15.58 -1.46 2.71
CA ALA A 323 -14.18 -1.83 2.83
C ALA A 323 -13.28 -0.60 2.95
N GLY A 324 -12.63 -0.44 4.10
CA GLY A 324 -11.58 0.55 4.32
C GLY A 324 -10.24 0.00 3.84
N ILE A 325 -9.76 0.53 2.72
CA ILE A 325 -8.54 0.10 2.04
C ILE A 325 -7.38 0.98 2.46
N GLY A 326 -6.21 0.40 2.62
CA GLY A 326 -4.95 1.10 2.92
C GLY A 326 -4.18 0.50 4.09
N ASN A 327 -3.07 1.09 4.41
CA ASN A 327 -2.15 0.62 5.43
C ASN A 327 -2.63 0.99 6.84
N THR A 328 -2.67 0.01 7.74
CA THR A 328 -3.20 0.17 9.11
C THR A 328 -2.18 0.65 10.14
N LEU A 329 -1.00 1.14 9.74
CA LEU A 329 -0.02 1.65 10.69
C LEU A 329 -0.65 2.68 11.63
N GLY A 330 -0.58 2.42 12.94
CA GLY A 330 -1.17 3.29 13.98
C GLY A 330 -2.69 3.36 14.02
N VAL A 331 -3.40 2.61 13.18
CA VAL A 331 -4.87 2.50 13.16
C VAL A 331 -5.29 1.17 13.79
N LYS A 332 -6.11 1.23 14.84
CA LYS A 332 -6.64 0.02 15.53
C LYS A 332 -7.85 -0.55 14.83
#